data_1ec976a116faabd0b2aceaa408246dce
#
_entry.id   1ec976a116faabd0b2aceaa408246dce
#
_cell.length_a   1.000
_cell.length_b   1.000
_cell.length_c   1.000
_cell.angle_alpha   90.00
_cell.angle_beta   90.00
_cell.angle_gamma   90.00
#
_symmetry.space_group_name_H-M   'P 1'
#
loop_
_entity.id
_entity.type
_entity.pdbx_description
1 polymer ?
#
loop_
_entity_poly.entity_id
_entity_poly.type
_entity_poly.pdbx_seq_one_letter_code
_entity_poly.pdbx_strand_id
1 'polypeptide(L)'
;MVQFKTRIMFRNYLKIAWRSLKKQPFFTFLNTFSLTIGIAGGMLISLYVYDELSFDKMFIDSDRIYRINADIKFGGAVMNIAETGAPMAGTILNDFSQVENVTRIRNRGSLLLRKSGTEENTKEDQVAFADSTLFDFFGINLLVGDSRTALTEPNTMVLTKTAAEKHFSVNNALGQTLLVNNEDTYTVTGVMDDLPKNSLLRDHSLFMALAGYDDAQQMLWTS
;
A
#
# COMPACT_ATOMS: atom_id res chain seq x y z
N MET A 1 4.58 -14.13 -56.86
CA MET A 1 4.54 -12.88 -57.65
C MET A 1 3.64 -11.79 -57.07
N VAL A 2 2.68 -12.10 -56.21
CA VAL A 2 1.75 -11.14 -55.60
C VAL A 2 2.38 -10.27 -54.51
N GLN A 3 3.28 -10.80 -53.71
CA GLN A 3 3.90 -10.08 -52.58
C GLN A 3 4.82 -8.89 -53.01
N PHE A 4 5.46 -8.97 -54.15
CA PHE A 4 6.31 -7.90 -54.64
C PHE A 4 5.54 -6.65 -55.08
N LYS A 5 4.34 -6.82 -55.67
CA LYS A 5 3.46 -5.71 -56.08
C LYS A 5 2.95 -4.89 -54.90
N THR A 6 2.58 -5.55 -53.81
CA THR A 6 2.05 -4.91 -52.59
C THR A 6 3.10 -4.00 -51.91
N ARG A 7 4.37 -4.42 -51.90
CA ARG A 7 5.47 -3.66 -51.28
C ARG A 7 5.81 -2.38 -52.06
N ILE A 8 5.71 -2.42 -53.40
CA ILE A 8 5.94 -1.27 -54.27
C ILE A 8 4.79 -0.27 -54.16
N MET A 9 3.56 -0.72 -54.08
CA MET A 9 2.38 0.12 -53.89
C MET A 9 2.43 0.87 -52.58
N PHE A 10 2.75 0.18 -51.47
CA PHE A 10 2.86 0.79 -50.12
C PHE A 10 3.93 1.91 -50.09
N ARG A 11 5.08 1.68 -50.73
CA ARG A 11 6.16 2.67 -50.82
C ARG A 11 5.74 3.91 -51.64
N ASN A 12 4.94 3.72 -52.66
CA ASN A 12 4.41 4.83 -53.45
C ASN A 12 3.37 5.64 -52.68
N TYR A 13 2.47 4.98 -51.95
CA TYR A 13 1.50 5.67 -51.08
C TYR A 13 2.20 6.49 -49.99
N LEU A 14 3.24 5.97 -49.37
CA LEU A 14 4.03 6.69 -48.39
C LEU A 14 4.70 7.95 -49.00
N LYS A 15 5.27 7.84 -50.23
CA LYS A 15 5.85 9.00 -50.92
C LYS A 15 4.83 10.07 -51.28
N ILE A 16 3.65 9.67 -51.72
CA ILE A 16 2.55 10.59 -52.04
C ILE A 16 2.05 11.28 -50.78
N ALA A 17 1.84 10.52 -49.70
CA ALA A 17 1.42 11.05 -48.40
C ALA A 17 2.42 12.08 -47.88
N TRP A 18 3.74 11.74 -47.90
CA TRP A 18 4.80 12.65 -47.47
C TRP A 18 4.86 13.95 -48.27
N ARG A 19 4.66 13.87 -49.60
CA ARG A 19 4.60 15.05 -50.45
C ARG A 19 3.36 15.90 -50.17
N SER A 20 2.23 15.27 -49.89
CA SER A 20 0.98 15.96 -49.53
C SER A 20 1.13 16.72 -48.21
N LEU A 21 1.74 16.08 -47.20
CA LEU A 21 2.01 16.70 -45.90
C LEU A 21 2.90 17.94 -46.00
N LYS A 22 3.92 17.87 -46.87
CA LYS A 22 4.82 19.01 -47.12
C LYS A 22 4.18 20.16 -47.90
N LYS A 23 3.13 19.90 -48.65
CA LYS A 23 2.48 20.93 -49.50
C LYS A 23 1.65 21.92 -48.68
N GLN A 24 1.16 21.49 -47.49
CA GLN A 24 0.33 22.30 -46.58
C GLN A 24 0.87 22.21 -45.13
N PRO A 25 2.02 22.82 -44.85
CA PRO A 25 2.72 22.60 -43.60
C PRO A 25 1.92 23.06 -42.37
N PHE A 26 1.14 24.14 -42.46
CA PHE A 26 0.33 24.66 -41.37
C PHE A 26 -0.78 23.69 -40.99
N PHE A 27 -1.54 23.17 -41.94
CA PHE A 27 -2.61 22.21 -41.67
C PHE A 27 -2.03 20.88 -41.19
N THR A 28 -0.89 20.45 -41.72
CA THR A 28 -0.20 19.25 -41.26
C THR A 28 0.22 19.40 -39.80
N PHE A 29 0.84 20.53 -39.46
CA PHE A 29 1.22 20.82 -38.09
C PHE A 29 0.00 20.82 -37.12
N LEU A 30 -1.09 21.54 -37.52
CA LEU A 30 -2.28 21.64 -36.68
C LEU A 30 -2.91 20.25 -36.44
N ASN A 31 -3.05 19.45 -37.49
CA ASN A 31 -3.63 18.10 -37.37
C ASN A 31 -2.73 17.16 -36.56
N THR A 32 -1.43 17.19 -36.78
CA THR A 32 -0.47 16.37 -36.02
C THR A 32 -0.47 16.78 -34.55
N PHE A 33 -0.46 18.08 -34.28
CA PHE A 33 -0.48 18.61 -32.91
C PHE A 33 -1.77 18.22 -32.17
N SER A 34 -2.92 18.39 -32.81
CA SER A 34 -4.21 18.00 -32.24
C SER A 34 -4.29 16.49 -31.98
N LEU A 35 -3.81 15.68 -32.94
CA LEU A 35 -3.77 14.23 -32.77
C LEU A 35 -2.80 13.81 -31.64
N THR A 36 -1.65 14.48 -31.55
CA THR A 36 -0.67 14.22 -30.48
C THR A 36 -1.27 14.51 -29.10
N ILE A 37 -1.96 15.65 -28.95
CA ILE A 37 -2.63 15.99 -27.68
C ILE A 37 -3.72 14.95 -27.37
N GLY A 38 -4.50 14.56 -28.34
CA GLY A 38 -5.56 13.56 -28.16
C GLY A 38 -5.00 12.19 -27.70
N ILE A 39 -3.95 11.72 -28.37
CA ILE A 39 -3.30 10.46 -28.01
C ILE A 39 -2.63 10.57 -26.63
N ALA A 40 -1.90 11.67 -26.36
CA ALA A 40 -1.26 11.88 -25.08
C ALA A 40 -2.29 11.89 -23.93
N GLY A 41 -3.40 12.62 -24.11
CA GLY A 41 -4.51 12.62 -23.13
C GLY A 41 -5.11 11.24 -22.93
N GLY A 42 -5.39 10.51 -24.01
CA GLY A 42 -5.89 9.14 -23.93
C GLY A 42 -4.92 8.18 -23.21
N MET A 43 -3.61 8.29 -23.47
CA MET A 43 -2.59 7.50 -22.79
C MET A 43 -2.52 7.83 -21.29
N LEU A 44 -2.55 9.11 -20.92
CA LEU A 44 -2.54 9.51 -19.51
C LEU A 44 -3.74 8.98 -18.75
N ILE A 45 -4.94 9.08 -19.34
CA ILE A 45 -6.16 8.52 -18.76
C ILE A 45 -6.06 7.00 -18.63
N SER A 46 -5.56 6.32 -19.65
CA SER A 46 -5.39 4.86 -19.63
C SER A 46 -4.40 4.41 -18.57
N LEU A 47 -3.29 5.13 -18.39
CA LEU A 47 -2.31 4.87 -17.35
C LEU A 47 -2.90 5.10 -15.95
N TYR A 48 -3.66 6.18 -15.77
CA TYR A 48 -4.35 6.46 -14.52
C TYR A 48 -5.36 5.35 -14.17
N VAL A 49 -6.20 4.97 -15.12
CA VAL A 49 -7.17 3.88 -14.92
C VAL A 49 -6.48 2.55 -14.63
N TYR A 50 -5.36 2.26 -15.31
CA TYR A 50 -4.58 1.06 -15.05
C TYR A 50 -4.00 1.05 -13.63
N ASP A 51 -3.44 2.18 -13.18
CA ASP A 51 -2.90 2.34 -11.82
C ASP A 51 -4.01 2.14 -10.78
N GLU A 52 -5.16 2.77 -10.95
CA GLU A 52 -6.32 2.65 -10.05
C GLU A 52 -6.88 1.22 -9.99
N LEU A 53 -7.00 0.55 -11.14
CA LEU A 53 -7.49 -0.83 -11.20
C LEU A 53 -6.47 -1.86 -10.68
N SER A 54 -5.20 -1.50 -10.59
CA SER A 54 -4.14 -2.34 -10.04
C SER A 54 -3.97 -2.20 -8.53
N PHE A 55 -4.73 -1.27 -7.90
CA PHE A 55 -4.61 -0.99 -6.48
C PHE A 55 -4.96 -2.22 -5.64
N ASP A 56 -4.10 -2.57 -4.70
CA ASP A 56 -4.19 -3.73 -3.79
C ASP A 56 -4.25 -5.13 -4.47
N LYS A 57 -4.13 -5.20 -5.81
CA LYS A 57 -4.15 -6.48 -6.55
C LYS A 57 -2.94 -7.38 -6.30
N MET A 58 -1.92 -6.87 -5.64
CA MET A 58 -0.74 -7.62 -5.24
C MET A 58 -0.99 -8.59 -4.08
N PHE A 59 -2.02 -8.36 -3.27
CA PHE A 59 -2.34 -9.21 -2.14
C PHE A 59 -2.98 -10.51 -2.59
N ILE A 60 -2.61 -11.61 -1.90
CA ILE A 60 -3.24 -12.92 -2.12
C ILE A 60 -4.71 -12.78 -1.78
N ASP A 61 -5.57 -13.35 -2.63
CA ASP A 61 -7.03 -13.28 -2.47
C ASP A 61 -7.62 -11.86 -2.41
N SER A 62 -6.97 -10.87 -3.08
CA SER A 62 -7.41 -9.47 -3.08
C SER A 62 -8.89 -9.28 -3.43
N ASP A 63 -9.47 -10.16 -4.24
CA ASP A 63 -10.90 -10.14 -4.62
C ASP A 63 -11.84 -10.57 -3.47
N ARG A 64 -11.29 -11.13 -2.39
CA ARG A 64 -12.01 -11.59 -1.20
C ARG A 64 -11.73 -10.73 0.04
N ILE A 65 -10.89 -9.72 -0.09
CA ILE A 65 -10.56 -8.78 0.99
C ILE A 65 -11.55 -7.62 0.98
N TYR A 66 -12.19 -7.40 2.11
CA TYR A 66 -13.17 -6.33 2.30
C TYR A 66 -12.76 -5.45 3.47
N ARG A 67 -12.87 -4.15 3.28
CA ARG A 67 -12.72 -3.17 4.35
C ARG A 67 -14.07 -2.86 4.97
N ILE A 68 -14.16 -2.92 6.29
CA ILE A 68 -15.37 -2.57 7.01
C ILE A 68 -15.34 -1.08 7.35
N ASN A 69 -16.37 -0.36 6.94
CA ASN A 69 -16.60 1.04 7.27
C ASN A 69 -17.82 1.14 8.21
N ALA A 70 -17.89 2.20 8.98
CA ALA A 70 -19.02 2.46 9.85
C ALA A 70 -19.75 3.74 9.47
N ASP A 71 -21.08 3.70 9.52
CA ASP A 71 -21.94 4.86 9.46
C ASP A 71 -22.32 5.31 10.87
N ILE A 72 -21.77 6.42 11.33
CA ILE A 72 -22.06 6.98 12.63
C ILE A 72 -23.11 8.07 12.50
N LYS A 73 -24.18 7.96 13.30
CA LYS A 73 -25.19 9.00 13.43
C LYS A 73 -24.89 9.87 14.63
N PHE A 74 -24.53 11.11 14.40
CA PHE A 74 -24.26 12.07 15.45
C PHE A 74 -24.95 13.40 15.18
N GLY A 75 -25.72 13.89 16.15
CA GLY A 75 -26.42 15.18 16.03
C GLY A 75 -27.41 15.29 14.85
N GLY A 76 -27.97 14.15 14.38
CA GLY A 76 -28.88 14.11 13.21
C GLY A 76 -28.18 14.02 11.86
N ALA A 77 -26.86 14.11 11.81
CA ALA A 77 -26.06 13.86 10.62
C ALA A 77 -25.54 12.41 10.59
N VAL A 78 -25.46 11.82 9.39
CA VAL A 78 -24.81 10.52 9.15
C VAL A 78 -23.42 10.80 8.61
N MET A 79 -22.39 10.30 9.30
CA MET A 79 -21.02 10.36 8.84
C MET A 79 -20.56 8.94 8.52
N ASN A 80 -20.12 8.73 7.27
CA ASN A 80 -19.44 7.50 6.86
C ASN A 80 -17.97 7.64 7.24
N ILE A 81 -17.50 6.77 8.11
CA ILE A 81 -16.10 6.72 8.54
C ILE A 81 -15.46 5.40 8.13
N ALA A 82 -14.21 5.49 7.76
CA ALA A 82 -13.41 4.33 7.35
C ALA A 82 -12.76 3.61 8.54
N GLU A 83 -13.38 3.70 9.71
CA GLU A 83 -12.94 3.11 10.97
C GLU A 83 -14.10 2.39 11.65
N THR A 84 -13.77 1.37 12.44
CA THR A 84 -14.74 0.60 13.21
C THR A 84 -14.23 0.42 14.65
N GLY A 85 -15.13 0.10 15.56
CA GLY A 85 -14.73 -0.24 16.93
C GLY A 85 -13.86 -1.50 16.99
N ALA A 86 -12.88 -1.51 17.85
CA ALA A 86 -11.93 -2.63 17.99
C ALA A 86 -12.59 -4.01 18.19
N PRO A 87 -13.71 -4.16 18.95
CA PRO A 87 -14.39 -5.45 19.14
C PRO A 87 -15.07 -5.99 17.87
N MET A 88 -15.33 -5.14 16.87
CA MET A 88 -16.04 -5.54 15.65
C MET A 88 -15.36 -6.72 14.92
N ALA A 89 -14.04 -6.74 14.89
CA ALA A 89 -13.29 -7.81 14.25
C ALA A 89 -13.61 -9.19 14.85
N GLY A 90 -13.57 -9.31 16.18
CA GLY A 90 -13.92 -10.55 16.88
C GLY A 90 -15.37 -10.93 16.69
N THR A 91 -16.29 -9.96 16.74
CA THR A 91 -17.72 -10.19 16.53
C THR A 91 -17.99 -10.73 15.12
N ILE A 92 -17.42 -10.09 14.10
CA ILE A 92 -17.60 -10.52 12.71
C ILE A 92 -17.07 -11.94 12.48
N LEU A 93 -15.89 -12.26 13.02
CA LEU A 93 -15.31 -13.59 12.89
C LEU A 93 -16.16 -14.67 13.56
N ASN A 94 -16.78 -14.35 14.69
CA ASN A 94 -17.60 -15.30 15.44
C ASN A 94 -19.03 -15.47 14.88
N ASP A 95 -19.63 -14.38 14.41
CA ASP A 95 -21.05 -14.36 14.03
C ASP A 95 -21.27 -14.74 12.55
N PHE A 96 -20.24 -14.58 11.70
CA PHE A 96 -20.35 -14.81 10.26
C PHE A 96 -19.42 -15.93 9.79
N SER A 97 -19.96 -17.12 9.59
CA SER A 97 -19.21 -18.31 9.14
C SER A 97 -18.57 -18.16 7.74
N GLN A 98 -18.99 -17.16 6.97
CA GLN A 98 -18.41 -16.84 5.65
C GLN A 98 -17.10 -16.06 5.77
N VAL A 99 -16.80 -15.50 6.94
CA VAL A 99 -15.57 -14.76 7.22
C VAL A 99 -14.51 -15.76 7.69
N GLU A 100 -13.46 -15.92 6.90
CA GLU A 100 -12.39 -16.85 7.19
C GLU A 100 -11.33 -16.26 8.12
N ASN A 101 -11.04 -14.98 7.97
CA ASN A 101 -10.04 -14.28 8.76
C ASN A 101 -10.36 -12.78 8.88
N VAL A 102 -9.82 -12.14 9.91
CA VAL A 102 -9.89 -10.70 10.12
C VAL A 102 -8.53 -10.18 10.57
N THR A 103 -8.24 -8.94 10.23
CA THR A 103 -7.08 -8.22 10.74
C THR A 103 -7.44 -6.76 11.00
N ARG A 104 -6.95 -6.23 12.10
CA ARG A 104 -7.12 -4.82 12.46
C ARG A 104 -5.82 -4.09 12.23
N ILE A 105 -5.92 -2.87 11.72
CA ILE A 105 -4.80 -1.95 11.56
C ILE A 105 -5.23 -0.62 12.17
N ARG A 106 -4.43 -0.12 13.12
CA ARG A 106 -4.66 1.17 13.75
C ARG A 106 -3.51 2.11 13.43
N ASN A 107 -3.76 3.12 12.63
CA ASN A 107 -2.77 4.14 12.33
C ASN A 107 -2.42 4.94 13.60
N ARG A 108 -1.13 5.07 13.87
CA ARG A 108 -0.61 5.83 15.02
C ARG A 108 -0.02 7.19 14.60
N GLY A 109 0.24 7.35 13.32
CA GLY A 109 0.95 8.53 12.81
C GLY A 109 2.46 8.39 12.97
N SER A 110 3.12 9.47 13.40
CA SER A 110 4.58 9.49 13.53
C SER A 110 5.03 9.13 14.94
N LEU A 111 6.12 8.40 15.06
CA LEU A 111 6.80 8.07 16.32
C LEU A 111 8.27 8.42 16.25
N LEU A 112 8.88 8.65 17.40
CA LEU A 112 10.33 8.76 17.56
C LEU A 112 10.89 7.41 17.95
N LEU A 113 11.86 6.93 17.19
CA LEU A 113 12.58 5.69 17.45
C LEU A 113 14.02 5.99 17.79
N ARG A 114 14.53 5.35 18.82
CA ARG A 114 15.92 5.45 19.24
C ARG A 114 16.53 4.06 19.43
N LYS A 115 17.66 3.84 18.79
CA LYS A 115 18.43 2.61 18.97
C LYS A 115 19.03 2.57 20.35
N SER A 116 19.05 1.39 20.99
CA SER A 116 19.73 1.19 22.28
C SER A 116 21.20 1.61 22.19
N GLY A 117 21.63 2.43 23.17
CA GLY A 117 23.02 2.91 23.24
C GLY A 117 23.31 4.15 22.41
N THR A 118 22.30 4.78 21.81
CA THR A 118 22.42 6.08 21.12
C THR A 118 21.53 7.13 21.78
N GLU A 119 21.90 8.42 21.62
CA GLU A 119 21.09 9.55 22.07
C GLU A 119 20.23 10.15 20.93
N GLU A 120 20.43 9.66 19.70
CA GLU A 120 19.77 10.20 18.51
C GLU A 120 18.40 9.56 18.29
N ASN A 121 17.38 10.40 18.23
CA ASN A 121 16.03 10.00 17.85
C ASN A 121 15.84 10.13 16.35
N THR A 122 15.31 9.11 15.72
CA THR A 122 14.88 9.10 14.31
C THR A 122 13.36 9.12 14.26
N LYS A 123 12.78 10.05 13.50
CA LYS A 123 11.35 10.08 13.26
C LYS A 123 10.97 9.05 12.21
N GLU A 124 9.99 8.21 12.54
CA GLU A 124 9.31 7.35 11.57
C GLU A 124 7.87 7.85 11.40
N ASP A 125 7.51 8.05 10.15
CA ASP A 125 6.17 8.49 9.76
C ASP A 125 5.31 7.27 9.40
N GLN A 126 3.99 7.42 9.52
CA GLN A 126 3.02 6.38 9.12
C GLN A 126 3.26 5.02 9.80
N VAL A 127 3.30 5.07 11.12
CA VAL A 127 3.38 3.86 11.95
C VAL A 127 1.97 3.35 12.24
N ALA A 128 1.80 2.03 12.25
CA ALA A 128 0.53 1.41 12.61
C ALA A 128 0.73 0.28 13.64
N PHE A 129 -0.28 0.11 14.50
CA PHE A 129 -0.48 -1.13 15.24
C PHE A 129 -1.30 -2.09 14.40
N ALA A 130 -0.98 -3.38 14.47
CA ALA A 130 -1.67 -4.41 13.72
C ALA A 130 -1.82 -5.72 14.52
N ASP A 131 -2.84 -6.48 14.16
CA ASP A 131 -2.99 -7.84 14.65
C ASP A 131 -1.89 -8.76 14.12
N SER A 132 -1.61 -9.84 14.84
CA SER A 132 -0.67 -10.89 14.42
C SER A 132 -1.07 -11.55 13.09
N THR A 133 -2.34 -11.47 12.72
CA THR A 133 -2.87 -12.00 11.46
C THR A 133 -2.53 -11.16 10.23
N LEU A 134 -1.97 -9.95 10.38
CA LEU A 134 -1.74 -8.99 9.29
C LEU A 134 -1.03 -9.61 8.10
N PHE A 135 0.10 -10.26 8.35
CA PHE A 135 0.97 -10.75 7.27
C PHE A 135 0.35 -11.93 6.53
N ASP A 136 -0.26 -12.86 7.26
CA ASP A 136 -0.96 -14.01 6.66
C ASP A 136 -2.22 -13.56 5.92
N PHE A 137 -2.95 -12.57 6.46
CA PHE A 137 -4.16 -12.02 5.84
C PHE A 137 -3.88 -11.38 4.48
N PHE A 138 -2.81 -10.62 4.36
CA PHE A 138 -2.41 -9.97 3.11
C PHE A 138 -1.44 -10.81 2.27
N GLY A 139 -0.98 -11.95 2.75
CA GLY A 139 0.02 -12.78 2.09
C GLY A 139 1.39 -12.11 1.99
N ILE A 140 1.75 -11.28 2.97
CA ILE A 140 3.03 -10.56 3.01
C ILE A 140 4.10 -11.47 3.62
N ASN A 141 5.13 -11.76 2.83
CA ASN A 141 6.30 -12.50 3.31
C ASN A 141 7.31 -11.55 3.96
N LEU A 142 7.92 -12.00 5.05
CA LEU A 142 9.03 -11.28 5.66
C LEU A 142 10.35 -11.66 4.99
N LEU A 143 11.24 -10.68 4.82
CA LEU A 143 12.62 -10.90 4.38
C LEU A 143 13.44 -11.62 5.46
N VAL A 144 13.15 -11.26 6.73
CA VAL A 144 13.77 -11.83 7.93
C VAL A 144 12.70 -11.95 9.00
N GLY A 145 12.67 -13.05 9.72
CA GLY A 145 11.63 -13.36 10.72
C GLY A 145 10.58 -14.33 10.20
N ASP A 146 9.56 -14.63 11.02
CA ASP A 146 8.42 -15.48 10.66
C ASP A 146 7.14 -14.67 10.74
N SER A 147 6.41 -14.58 9.62
CA SER A 147 5.16 -13.80 9.48
C SER A 147 4.09 -14.22 10.49
N ARG A 148 4.06 -15.50 10.88
CA ARG A 148 3.04 -16.04 11.78
C ARG A 148 3.27 -15.67 13.24
N THR A 149 4.49 -15.35 13.62
CA THR A 149 4.86 -15.07 15.02
C THR A 149 5.30 -13.63 15.26
N ALA A 150 5.53 -12.87 14.20
CA ALA A 150 6.19 -11.58 14.28
C ALA A 150 5.47 -10.54 15.16
N LEU A 151 4.13 -10.54 15.22
CA LEU A 151 3.33 -9.60 16.01
C LEU A 151 2.45 -10.30 17.06
N THR A 152 2.82 -11.49 17.52
CA THR A 152 2.03 -12.23 18.51
C THR A 152 2.26 -11.72 19.93
N GLU A 153 3.48 -11.31 20.23
CA GLU A 153 3.86 -10.86 21.57
C GLU A 153 3.76 -9.33 21.70
N PRO A 154 3.40 -8.81 22.89
CA PRO A 154 3.45 -7.38 23.17
C PRO A 154 4.83 -6.78 22.93
N ASN A 155 4.88 -5.50 22.62
CA ASN A 155 6.13 -4.75 22.41
C ASN A 155 7.04 -5.37 21.33
N THR A 156 6.44 -5.93 20.30
CA THR A 156 7.13 -6.38 19.10
C THR A 156 6.81 -5.50 17.91
N MET A 157 7.72 -5.45 16.95
CA MET A 157 7.54 -4.67 15.73
C MET A 157 8.18 -5.34 14.51
N VAL A 158 7.60 -5.08 13.35
CA VAL A 158 8.16 -5.43 12.04
C VAL A 158 8.45 -4.15 11.28
N LEU A 159 9.69 -4.02 10.80
CA LEU A 159 10.14 -2.87 10.03
C LEU A 159 10.01 -3.14 8.53
N THR A 160 9.76 -2.11 7.74
CA THR A 160 10.04 -2.19 6.31
C THR A 160 11.56 -2.23 6.08
N LYS A 161 11.98 -2.69 4.91
CA LYS A 161 13.38 -2.71 4.51
C LYS A 161 14.02 -1.32 4.65
N THR A 162 13.35 -0.29 4.11
CA THR A 162 13.82 1.09 4.22
C THR A 162 13.95 1.54 5.67
N ALA A 163 13.00 1.23 6.56
CA ALA A 163 13.09 1.56 7.97
C ALA A 163 14.20 0.76 8.68
N ALA A 164 14.36 -0.52 8.37
CA ALA A 164 15.44 -1.34 8.92
C ALA A 164 16.82 -0.81 8.53
N GLU A 165 17.01 -0.36 7.31
CA GLU A 165 18.27 0.22 6.83
C GLU A 165 18.63 1.55 7.49
N LYS A 166 17.66 2.34 7.94
CA LYS A 166 17.91 3.58 8.71
C LYS A 166 18.49 3.30 10.09
N HIS A 167 18.03 2.24 10.77
CA HIS A 167 18.39 1.96 12.16
C HIS A 167 19.48 0.92 12.28
N PHE A 168 19.50 -0.08 11.40
CA PHE A 168 20.36 -1.24 11.44
C PHE A 168 20.89 -1.58 10.04
N SER A 169 20.91 -2.84 9.73
CA SER A 169 20.87 -3.40 8.39
C SER A 169 19.81 -4.50 8.38
N VAL A 170 19.25 -4.84 7.22
CA VAL A 170 18.15 -5.81 7.10
C VAL A 170 18.47 -7.12 7.86
N ASN A 171 19.67 -7.67 7.66
CA ASN A 171 20.07 -8.94 8.26
C ASN A 171 20.37 -8.84 9.77
N ASN A 172 20.64 -7.67 10.30
CA ASN A 172 21.00 -7.46 11.71
C ASN A 172 19.87 -6.84 12.53
N ALA A 173 18.71 -6.57 11.94
CA ALA A 173 17.59 -5.94 12.62
C ALA A 173 16.86 -6.91 13.56
N LEU A 174 16.79 -8.19 13.21
CA LEU A 174 16.05 -9.20 13.99
C LEU A 174 16.62 -9.31 15.42
N GLY A 175 15.72 -9.26 16.41
CA GLY A 175 16.06 -9.33 17.83
C GLY A 175 16.66 -8.05 18.42
N GLN A 176 16.89 -7.02 17.60
CA GLN A 176 17.31 -5.70 18.10
C GLN A 176 16.15 -4.98 18.77
N THR A 177 16.49 -4.02 19.63
CA THR A 177 15.51 -3.23 20.35
C THR A 177 15.57 -1.76 19.96
N LEU A 178 14.39 -1.15 19.88
CA LEU A 178 14.18 0.27 19.66
C LEU A 178 13.35 0.84 20.79
N LEU A 179 13.78 1.99 21.33
CA LEU A 179 13.01 2.76 22.28
C LEU A 179 12.04 3.67 21.51
N VAL A 180 10.78 3.54 21.80
CA VAL A 180 9.69 4.29 21.16
C VAL A 180 9.31 5.48 22.03
N ASN A 181 9.32 6.69 21.48
CA ASN A 181 8.99 7.97 22.16
C ASN A 181 9.77 8.20 23.47
N ASN A 182 10.93 7.57 23.62
CA ASN A 182 11.73 7.56 24.85
C ASN A 182 11.05 6.91 26.10
N GLU A 183 10.04 6.09 25.87
CA GLU A 183 9.24 5.44 26.92
C GLU A 183 9.37 3.92 26.85
N ASP A 184 8.83 3.30 25.80
CA ASP A 184 8.68 1.85 25.71
C ASP A 184 9.72 1.22 24.78
N THR A 185 10.24 0.07 25.20
CA THR A 185 11.18 -0.71 24.40
C THR A 185 10.44 -1.76 23.60
N TYR A 186 10.65 -1.75 22.28
CA TYR A 186 10.10 -2.72 21.34
C TYR A 186 11.18 -3.56 20.72
N THR A 187 10.91 -4.84 20.53
CA THR A 187 11.82 -5.79 19.87
C THR A 187 11.45 -5.95 18.41
N VAL A 188 12.42 -5.86 17.52
CA VAL A 188 12.24 -6.13 16.10
C VAL A 188 12.16 -7.63 15.89
N THR A 189 11.01 -8.11 15.46
CA THR A 189 10.70 -9.53 15.22
C THR A 189 10.65 -9.91 13.75
N GLY A 190 10.78 -8.91 12.87
CA GLY A 190 10.84 -9.16 11.44
C GLY A 190 11.19 -7.92 10.63
N VAL A 191 11.57 -8.18 9.38
CA VAL A 191 11.75 -7.15 8.35
C VAL A 191 10.99 -7.60 7.12
N MET A 192 10.13 -6.73 6.58
CA MET A 192 9.39 -6.94 5.34
C MET A 192 9.97 -6.08 4.21
N ASP A 193 9.64 -6.42 2.98
CA ASP A 193 9.96 -5.55 1.84
C ASP A 193 9.09 -4.28 1.87
N ASP A 194 9.57 -3.21 1.24
CA ASP A 194 8.76 -2.00 1.08
C ASP A 194 7.57 -2.29 0.17
N LEU A 195 6.40 -1.82 0.57
CA LEU A 195 5.19 -2.08 -0.19
C LEU A 195 5.10 -1.16 -1.42
N PRO A 196 4.58 -1.66 -2.54
CA PRO A 196 4.43 -0.86 -3.75
C PRO A 196 3.46 0.31 -3.56
N LYS A 197 3.62 1.33 -4.40
CA LYS A 197 2.85 2.59 -4.32
C LYS A 197 1.34 2.42 -4.52
N ASN A 198 0.92 1.36 -5.21
CA ASN A 198 -0.49 1.01 -5.44
C ASN A 198 -1.07 0.09 -4.36
N SER A 199 -0.61 0.23 -3.12
CA SER A 199 -1.12 -0.50 -1.95
C SER A 199 -1.70 0.45 -0.90
N LEU A 200 -2.76 0.01 -0.22
CA LEU A 200 -3.32 0.67 0.97
C LEU A 200 -2.28 0.84 2.08
N LEU A 201 -1.34 -0.08 2.19
CA LEU A 201 -0.33 -0.12 3.24
C LEU A 201 0.99 0.56 2.83
N ARG A 202 1.08 1.14 1.64
CA ARG A 202 2.31 1.67 1.00
C ARG A 202 3.11 2.67 1.83
N ASP A 203 2.41 3.46 2.66
CA ASP A 203 3.03 4.56 3.37
C ASP A 203 3.57 4.14 4.76
N HIS A 204 3.25 2.91 5.21
CA HIS A 204 3.67 2.45 6.52
C HIS A 204 5.15 2.08 6.53
N SER A 205 5.89 2.68 7.47
CA SER A 205 7.33 2.38 7.68
C SER A 205 7.54 1.16 8.59
N LEU A 206 6.58 0.91 9.49
CA LEU A 206 6.63 -0.23 10.39
C LEU A 206 5.23 -0.57 10.95
N PHE A 207 5.10 -1.82 11.41
CA PHE A 207 3.95 -2.31 12.14
C PHE A 207 4.35 -2.76 13.54
N MET A 208 3.57 -2.37 14.54
CA MET A 208 3.74 -2.73 15.95
C MET A 208 2.62 -3.68 16.35
N ALA A 209 2.92 -4.62 17.24
CA ALA A 209 1.91 -5.54 17.74
C ALA A 209 0.78 -4.81 18.46
N LEU A 210 -0.45 -5.12 18.07
CA LEU A 210 -1.66 -4.65 18.77
C LEU A 210 -1.85 -5.43 20.09
N ALA A 211 -1.24 -6.59 20.24
CA ALA A 211 -1.23 -7.37 21.45
C ALA A 211 -0.62 -6.55 22.61
N GLY A 212 -1.29 -6.53 23.76
CA GLY A 212 -0.85 -5.78 24.93
C GLY A 212 -1.03 -4.27 24.87
N TYR A 213 -1.59 -3.74 23.79
CA TYR A 213 -1.92 -2.34 23.70
C TYR A 213 -3.21 -2.08 24.52
N ASP A 214 -3.08 -1.43 25.68
CA ASP A 214 -4.16 -1.26 26.65
C ASP A 214 -5.39 -0.54 26.09
N ASP A 215 -5.20 0.41 25.19
CA ASP A 215 -6.31 1.06 24.51
C ASP A 215 -7.14 0.10 23.63
N ALA A 216 -6.55 -1.01 23.17
CA ALA A 216 -7.31 -2.02 22.42
C ALA A 216 -8.35 -2.72 23.31
N GLN A 217 -8.09 -2.78 24.61
CA GLN A 217 -9.03 -3.30 25.62
C GLN A 217 -9.97 -2.20 26.11
N GLN A 218 -9.53 -0.95 26.16
CA GLN A 218 -10.36 0.19 26.58
C GLN A 218 -11.28 0.72 25.48
N MET A 219 -11.06 0.35 24.24
CA MET A 219 -12.02 0.56 23.15
C MET A 219 -13.21 -0.42 23.25
N LEU A 220 -13.59 -0.76 24.45
CA LEU A 220 -14.87 -1.35 24.71
C LEU A 220 -15.94 -0.40 24.15
N TRP A 221 -17.01 -0.96 23.64
CA TRP A 221 -18.26 -0.31 23.28
C TRP A 221 -18.80 0.56 24.42
N THR A 222 -18.00 1.43 25.01
CA THR A 222 -18.48 2.28 26.08
C THR A 222 -19.28 3.40 25.49
N SER A 223 -20.53 3.11 25.54
CA SER A 223 -21.73 3.97 25.55
C SER A 223 -21.93 4.92 24.41
#